data_4fa7caef83eef1ae235caf4d57d8d310
#
_entry.id   4fa7caef83eef1ae235caf4d57d8d310
#
_cell.length_a   1.000
_cell.length_b   1.000
_cell.length_c   1.000
_cell.angle_alpha   90.00
_cell.angle_beta   90.00
_cell.angle_gamma   90.00
#
_symmetry.space_group_name_H-M   'P 1'
#
loop_
_entity.id
_entity.type
_entity.pdbx_description
1 polymer ?
#
loop_
_entity_poly.entity_id
_entity_poly.type
_entity_poly.pdbx_seq_one_letter_code
_entity_poly.pdbx_strand_id
1 'polypeptide(L)'
;MGLFDRLRGNDTPRVAFIGIDGLSHRLVADNPDTFPTLAAIADEGDGGPIDSAVPPESSACWPVLTSGVNPGETGVYGFQDREVGSYDTYVPMGRDVQATRVWDRATDAGLDATVMNVPVTFPPQRTVQRMVSGHLSPDVDKASHPDELREYLTESDYRLSVNAKLGHQEDKTEFIEQARETLDARAEAFNRYVEMDDWDLFVGVFSTPDRINHFLWGDYEDGGPYREDVLEFY
;
A
#
# COMPACT_ATOMS: atom_id res chain seq x y z
N MET A 1 23.64 -2.48 29.69
CA MET A 1 22.54 -3.27 29.14
C MET A 1 21.31 -2.41 29.25
N GLY A 2 20.94 -1.73 28.16
CA GLY A 2 19.83 -0.78 28.13
C GLY A 2 18.47 -1.49 28.14
N LEU A 3 17.39 -0.75 28.43
CA LEU A 3 16.01 -1.26 28.39
C LEU A 3 15.70 -1.93 27.03
N PHE A 4 16.29 -1.43 25.95
CA PHE A 4 16.13 -1.96 24.58
C PHE A 4 16.86 -3.29 24.34
N ASP A 5 17.97 -3.58 25.04
CA ASP A 5 18.62 -4.91 24.96
C ASP A 5 17.76 -6.02 25.58
N ARG A 6 16.81 -5.66 26.44
CA ARG A 6 15.85 -6.61 27.03
C ARG A 6 14.63 -6.87 26.15
N LEU A 7 14.33 -5.96 25.21
CA LEU A 7 13.22 -6.09 24.25
C LEU A 7 13.63 -6.87 22.98
N ARG A 8 14.92 -7.05 22.73
CA ARG A 8 15.48 -7.89 21.64
C ARG A 8 15.60 -9.37 22.00
N GLY A 9 14.96 -9.82 23.07
CA GLY A 9 14.78 -11.25 23.28
C GLY A 9 13.84 -11.82 22.23
N ASN A 10 13.95 -13.11 21.87
CA ASN A 10 13.15 -13.86 20.89
C ASN A 10 11.61 -13.80 21.08
N ASP A 11 11.10 -12.99 21.98
CA ASP A 11 9.68 -12.86 22.36
C ASP A 11 9.06 -11.48 22.00
N THR A 12 9.76 -10.61 21.24
CA THR A 12 9.14 -9.35 20.78
C THR A 12 8.18 -9.67 19.63
N PRO A 13 6.87 -9.38 19.75
CA PRO A 13 5.93 -9.68 18.68
C PRO A 13 6.26 -8.85 17.45
N ARG A 14 6.36 -9.48 16.29
CA ARG A 14 6.45 -8.81 15.00
C ARG A 14 5.08 -8.28 14.61
N VAL A 15 5.04 -7.13 13.95
CA VAL A 15 3.80 -6.51 13.50
C VAL A 15 3.79 -6.41 11.97
N ALA A 16 2.80 -7.02 11.34
CA ALA A 16 2.52 -6.84 9.91
C ALA A 16 1.28 -5.95 9.72
N PHE A 17 1.45 -4.83 9.05
CA PHE A 17 0.38 -3.95 8.61
C PHE A 17 0.16 -4.15 7.11
N ILE A 18 -0.95 -4.79 6.75
CA ILE A 18 -1.32 -5.05 5.35
C ILE A 18 -2.47 -4.14 4.96
N GLY A 19 -2.24 -3.29 3.98
CA GLY A 19 -3.24 -2.41 3.40
C GLY A 19 -3.74 -2.93 2.06
N ILE A 20 -5.05 -2.85 1.84
CA ILE A 20 -5.70 -3.16 0.56
C ILE A 20 -6.42 -1.89 0.10
N ASP A 21 -5.79 -1.18 -0.83
CA ASP A 21 -6.33 0.09 -1.33
C ASP A 21 -7.60 -0.15 -2.16
N GLY A 22 -8.61 0.68 -1.93
CA GLY A 22 -9.90 0.56 -2.61
C GLY A 22 -10.84 -0.53 -2.06
N LEU A 23 -10.42 -1.37 -1.11
CA LEU A 23 -11.29 -2.37 -0.48
C LEU A 23 -12.10 -1.74 0.65
N SER A 24 -13.41 -1.60 0.45
CA SER A 24 -14.30 -1.07 1.47
C SER A 24 -14.77 -2.17 2.44
N HIS A 25 -14.96 -1.81 3.72
CA HIS A 25 -15.58 -2.70 4.72
C HIS A 25 -16.93 -3.25 4.23
N ARG A 26 -17.74 -2.44 3.52
CA ARG A 26 -19.03 -2.85 2.99
C ARG A 26 -18.90 -3.95 1.94
N LEU A 27 -17.91 -3.85 1.02
CA LEU A 27 -17.70 -4.88 0.00
C LEU A 27 -17.39 -6.24 0.65
N VAL A 28 -16.57 -6.25 1.68
CA VAL A 28 -16.26 -7.47 2.46
C VAL A 28 -17.49 -8.01 3.17
N ALA A 29 -18.25 -7.15 3.84
CA ALA A 29 -19.45 -7.54 4.59
C ALA A 29 -20.57 -8.08 3.70
N ASP A 30 -20.75 -7.51 2.51
CA ASP A 30 -21.78 -7.91 1.54
C ASP A 30 -21.39 -9.20 0.75
N ASN A 31 -20.09 -9.58 0.76
CA ASN A 31 -19.59 -10.74 0.00
C ASN A 31 -18.66 -11.64 0.86
N PRO A 32 -19.11 -12.19 1.99
CA PRO A 32 -18.25 -12.94 2.91
C PRO A 32 -17.62 -14.19 2.27
N ASP A 33 -18.30 -14.82 1.33
CA ASP A 33 -17.81 -16.00 0.61
C ASP A 33 -16.63 -15.68 -0.33
N THR A 34 -16.52 -14.43 -0.78
CA THR A 34 -15.40 -13.94 -1.61
C THR A 34 -14.17 -13.65 -0.75
N PHE A 35 -14.34 -13.32 0.54
CA PHE A 35 -13.26 -12.92 1.44
C PHE A 35 -13.09 -13.87 2.65
N PRO A 36 -12.88 -15.19 2.43
CA PRO A 36 -12.84 -16.14 3.54
C PRO A 36 -11.69 -15.89 4.52
N THR A 37 -10.55 -15.42 4.02
CA THR A 37 -9.39 -15.12 4.87
C THR A 37 -9.65 -13.89 5.76
N LEU A 38 -10.24 -12.83 5.22
CA LEU A 38 -10.58 -11.64 6.00
C LEU A 38 -11.69 -11.95 7.03
N ALA A 39 -12.66 -12.79 6.67
CA ALA A 39 -13.68 -13.25 7.60
C ALA A 39 -13.05 -14.05 8.77
N ALA A 40 -12.13 -14.98 8.48
CA ALA A 40 -11.42 -15.75 9.51
C ALA A 40 -10.59 -14.84 10.45
N ILE A 41 -9.88 -13.84 9.89
CA ILE A 41 -9.13 -12.87 10.71
C ILE A 41 -10.07 -12.06 11.61
N ALA A 42 -11.24 -11.65 11.09
CA ALA A 42 -12.22 -10.90 11.86
C ALA A 42 -12.88 -11.75 12.96
N ASP A 43 -13.03 -13.07 12.75
CA ASP A 43 -13.56 -14.01 13.75
C ASP A 43 -12.56 -14.31 14.88
N GLU A 44 -11.26 -14.28 14.58
CA GLU A 44 -10.18 -14.55 15.55
C GLU A 44 -9.71 -13.29 16.29
N GLY A 45 -9.96 -12.12 15.72
CA GLY A 45 -9.53 -10.82 16.23
C GLY A 45 -10.67 -9.82 16.34
N ASP A 46 -10.33 -8.54 16.21
CA ASP A 46 -11.29 -7.42 16.19
C ASP A 46 -11.40 -6.87 14.76
N GLY A 47 -12.62 -6.66 14.29
CA GLY A 47 -12.89 -6.10 12.97
C GLY A 47 -14.04 -5.10 12.97
N GLY A 48 -13.98 -4.08 12.10
CA GLY A 48 -15.05 -3.10 11.96
C GLY A 48 -14.68 -1.91 11.08
N PRO A 49 -15.66 -1.08 10.72
CA PRO A 49 -15.43 0.14 9.96
C PRO A 49 -14.69 1.19 10.79
N ILE A 50 -13.83 1.96 10.13
CA ILE A 50 -13.21 3.17 10.68
C ILE A 50 -13.60 4.37 9.82
N ASP A 51 -13.65 5.56 10.43
CA ASP A 51 -13.85 6.80 9.71
C ASP A 51 -12.63 7.15 8.88
N SER A 52 -12.83 7.52 7.62
CA SER A 52 -11.76 7.93 6.72
C SER A 52 -11.22 9.31 7.09
N ALA A 53 -9.99 9.59 6.66
CA ALA A 53 -9.49 10.96 6.62
C ALA A 53 -10.33 11.83 5.65
N VAL A 54 -10.27 13.15 5.82
CA VAL A 54 -10.94 14.11 4.93
C VAL A 54 -9.84 15.01 4.31
N PRO A 55 -9.70 14.98 2.97
CA PRO A 55 -10.48 14.22 1.98
C PRO A 55 -10.15 12.70 2.00
N PRO A 56 -11.11 11.83 1.60
CA PRO A 56 -10.93 10.38 1.55
C PRO A 56 -10.25 9.96 0.24
N GLU A 57 -9.02 10.38 0.06
CA GLU A 57 -8.21 10.16 -1.14
C GLU A 57 -6.90 9.46 -0.76
N SER A 58 -6.45 8.48 -1.55
CA SER A 58 -5.30 7.64 -1.19
C SER A 58 -4.05 8.44 -0.85
N SER A 59 -3.74 9.51 -1.60
CA SER A 59 -2.56 10.33 -1.31
C SER A 59 -2.64 11.08 0.02
N ALA A 60 -3.83 11.42 0.51
CA ALA A 60 -4.04 12.01 1.84
C ALA A 60 -4.16 10.92 2.92
N CYS A 61 -4.88 9.83 2.63
CA CYS A 61 -5.18 8.79 3.62
C CYS A 61 -3.96 7.96 4.02
N TRP A 62 -3.09 7.56 3.10
CA TRP A 62 -1.91 6.74 3.43
C TRP A 62 -0.92 7.44 4.36
N PRO A 63 -0.57 8.73 4.18
CA PRO A 63 0.15 9.49 5.19
C PRO A 63 -0.53 9.52 6.56
N VAL A 64 -1.85 9.68 6.62
CA VAL A 64 -2.64 9.66 7.87
C VAL A 64 -2.56 8.30 8.55
N LEU A 65 -2.86 7.21 7.83
CA LEU A 65 -2.83 5.84 8.34
C LEU A 65 -1.45 5.46 8.90
N THR A 66 -0.37 5.92 8.25
CA THR A 66 0.99 5.56 8.63
C THR A 66 1.65 6.51 9.64
N SER A 67 1.03 7.65 9.94
CA SER A 67 1.56 8.62 10.93
C SER A 67 0.66 8.76 12.17
N GLY A 68 -0.64 8.46 12.03
CA GLY A 68 -1.63 8.63 13.10
C GLY A 68 -2.08 10.08 13.32
N VAL A 69 -1.82 10.98 12.35
CA VAL A 69 -2.22 12.39 12.42
C VAL A 69 -3.01 12.80 11.18
N ASN A 70 -3.80 13.87 11.25
CA ASN A 70 -4.68 14.32 10.18
C ASN A 70 -3.93 15.00 9.01
N PRO A 71 -4.61 15.23 7.84
CA PRO A 71 -3.97 15.85 6.68
C PRO A 71 -3.38 17.24 6.94
N GLY A 72 -3.94 18.00 7.89
CA GLY A 72 -3.39 19.30 8.29
C GLY A 72 -2.02 19.22 8.94
N GLU A 73 -1.67 18.07 9.51
CA GLU A 73 -0.36 17.80 10.12
C GLU A 73 0.57 17.03 9.17
N THR A 74 0.02 16.13 8.33
CA THR A 74 0.84 15.49 7.30
C THR A 74 1.29 16.45 6.20
N GLY A 75 0.50 17.51 5.95
CA GLY A 75 0.75 18.48 4.89
C GLY A 75 0.40 17.98 3.49
N VAL A 76 -0.26 16.82 3.35
CA VAL A 76 -0.68 16.23 2.08
C VAL A 76 -2.19 16.12 2.03
N TYR A 77 -2.80 16.73 1.02
CA TYR A 77 -4.27 16.85 0.91
C TYR A 77 -4.86 16.09 -0.27
N GLY A 78 -4.03 15.66 -1.23
CA GLY A 78 -4.52 14.95 -2.42
C GLY A 78 -3.41 14.53 -3.37
N PHE A 79 -3.82 14.03 -4.56
CA PHE A 79 -2.87 13.69 -5.64
C PHE A 79 -2.15 14.90 -6.22
N GLN A 80 -2.76 16.07 -6.13
CA GLN A 80 -2.18 17.34 -6.52
C GLN A 80 -2.43 18.36 -5.42
N ASP A 81 -1.36 18.90 -4.88
CA ASP A 81 -1.41 20.00 -3.94
C ASP A 81 -0.96 21.30 -4.63
N ARG A 82 -1.38 22.43 -4.07
CA ARG A 82 -1.04 23.75 -4.58
C ARG A 82 0.12 24.34 -3.80
N GLU A 83 1.09 24.91 -4.52
CA GLU A 83 2.17 25.67 -3.88
C GLU A 83 1.63 26.89 -3.13
N VAL A 84 2.14 27.11 -1.91
CA VAL A 84 1.72 28.24 -1.07
C VAL A 84 2.11 29.55 -1.75
N GLY A 85 1.12 30.41 -1.98
CA GLY A 85 1.32 31.73 -2.58
C GLY A 85 1.28 31.77 -4.10
N SER A 86 1.05 30.64 -4.78
CA SER A 86 0.89 30.56 -6.23
C SER A 86 -0.38 29.78 -6.63
N TYR A 87 -0.64 29.65 -7.94
CA TYR A 87 -1.64 28.76 -8.52
C TYR A 87 -1.01 27.49 -9.11
N ASP A 88 0.31 27.34 -8.98
CA ASP A 88 1.02 26.16 -9.46
C ASP A 88 0.68 24.95 -8.58
N THR A 89 0.62 23.80 -9.21
CA THR A 89 0.33 22.53 -8.54
C THR A 89 1.52 21.58 -8.63
N TYR A 90 1.66 20.73 -7.64
CA TYR A 90 2.66 19.67 -7.60
C TYR A 90 2.06 18.34 -7.12
N VAL A 91 2.73 17.24 -7.44
CA VAL A 91 2.38 15.91 -6.92
C VAL A 91 3.16 15.68 -5.63
N PRO A 92 2.48 15.51 -4.48
CA PRO A 92 3.15 15.25 -3.21
C PRO A 92 3.94 13.94 -3.25
N MET A 93 5.13 13.98 -2.66
CA MET A 93 6.03 12.85 -2.53
C MET A 93 6.32 12.55 -1.05
N GLY A 94 7.07 11.48 -0.78
CA GLY A 94 7.44 11.10 0.58
C GLY A 94 8.11 12.20 1.39
N ARG A 95 8.91 13.06 0.74
CA ARG A 95 9.59 14.20 1.36
C ARG A 95 8.65 15.35 1.76
N ASP A 96 7.45 15.41 1.19
CA ASP A 96 6.48 16.47 1.44
C ASP A 96 5.61 16.15 2.65
N VAL A 97 5.64 14.89 3.12
CA VAL A 97 4.94 14.47 4.34
C VAL A 97 5.70 14.99 5.57
N GLN A 98 5.06 15.88 6.31
CA GLN A 98 5.65 16.57 7.46
C GLN A 98 5.59 15.76 8.76
N ALA A 99 4.79 14.69 8.79
CA ALA A 99 4.60 13.86 9.97
C ALA A 99 5.55 12.65 10.00
N THR A 100 6.02 12.30 11.20
CA THR A 100 6.81 11.08 11.44
C THR A 100 5.92 9.84 11.23
N ARG A 101 6.36 8.91 10.41
CA ARG A 101 5.62 7.69 10.11
C ARG A 101 5.96 6.55 11.08
N VAL A 102 5.14 5.53 11.10
CA VAL A 102 5.31 4.38 12.02
C VAL A 102 6.67 3.70 11.84
N TRP A 103 7.16 3.55 10.61
CA TRP A 103 8.49 2.97 10.36
C TRP A 103 9.64 3.88 10.75
N ASP A 104 9.49 5.21 10.69
CA ASP A 104 10.50 6.14 11.22
C ASP A 104 10.65 5.94 12.72
N ARG A 105 9.52 5.83 13.44
CA ARG A 105 9.51 5.55 14.88
C ARG A 105 10.11 4.18 15.20
N ALA A 106 9.83 3.16 14.41
CA ALA A 106 10.40 1.84 14.55
C ALA A 106 11.93 1.89 14.38
N THR A 107 12.40 2.51 13.30
CA THR A 107 13.84 2.68 13.01
C THR A 107 14.55 3.49 14.09
N ASP A 108 13.96 4.59 14.56
CA ASP A 108 14.51 5.40 15.66
C ASP A 108 14.60 4.60 16.97
N ALA A 109 13.71 3.64 17.16
CA ALA A 109 13.76 2.71 18.30
C ALA A 109 14.73 1.54 18.09
N GLY A 110 15.42 1.47 16.95
CA GLY A 110 16.37 0.41 16.59
C GLY A 110 15.70 -0.89 16.15
N LEU A 111 14.46 -0.81 15.67
CA LEU A 111 13.70 -1.93 15.09
C LEU A 111 13.88 -1.94 13.56
N ASP A 112 13.88 -3.14 13.00
CA ASP A 112 14.02 -3.36 11.58
C ASP A 112 12.67 -3.29 10.87
N ALA A 113 12.52 -2.35 9.92
CA ALA A 113 11.29 -2.14 9.17
C ALA A 113 11.45 -2.52 7.70
N THR A 114 10.46 -3.22 7.17
CA THR A 114 10.28 -3.49 5.73
C THR A 114 9.00 -2.81 5.26
N VAL A 115 9.11 -1.91 4.29
CA VAL A 115 7.98 -1.09 3.79
C VAL A 115 7.82 -1.28 2.30
N MET A 116 6.68 -1.81 1.88
CA MET A 116 6.46 -2.21 0.50
C MET A 116 5.22 -1.56 -0.11
N ASN A 117 5.43 -0.79 -1.17
CA ASN A 117 4.40 -0.23 -2.06
C ASN A 117 3.40 0.74 -1.39
N VAL A 118 3.79 1.37 -0.27
CA VAL A 118 2.95 2.39 0.39
C VAL A 118 2.92 3.66 -0.47
N PRO A 119 1.74 4.23 -0.78
CA PRO A 119 1.65 5.48 -1.51
C PRO A 119 2.33 6.66 -0.80
N VAL A 120 2.77 7.65 -1.58
CA VAL A 120 3.44 8.87 -1.09
C VAL A 120 4.68 8.57 -0.24
N THR A 121 5.53 7.66 -0.73
CA THR A 121 6.80 7.29 -0.08
C THR A 121 8.03 7.50 -0.95
N PHE A 122 7.86 7.98 -2.21
CA PHE A 122 9.00 8.24 -3.08
C PHE A 122 9.69 9.59 -2.72
N PRO A 123 11.03 9.66 -2.73
CA PRO A 123 11.99 8.55 -2.91
C PRO A 123 12.06 7.64 -1.66
N PRO A 124 12.54 6.38 -1.82
CA PRO A 124 12.64 5.45 -0.69
C PRO A 124 13.60 5.98 0.37
N GLN A 125 13.23 5.83 1.64
CA GLN A 125 14.03 6.26 2.78
C GLN A 125 15.15 5.24 3.02
N ARG A 126 16.39 5.68 2.98
CA ARG A 126 17.58 4.83 3.16
C ARG A 126 17.85 4.45 4.63
N THR A 127 17.12 5.04 5.55
CA THR A 127 17.16 4.70 6.99
C THR A 127 16.29 3.49 7.32
N VAL A 128 15.31 3.18 6.48
CA VAL A 128 14.49 1.98 6.59
C VAL A 128 15.24 0.78 6.00
N GLN A 129 15.23 -0.35 6.68
CA GLN A 129 15.99 -1.53 6.28
C GLN A 129 15.68 -1.95 4.82
N ARG A 130 14.40 -2.04 4.48
CA ARG A 130 13.93 -2.31 3.11
C ARG A 130 12.75 -1.43 2.78
N MET A 131 12.80 -0.75 1.63
CA MET A 131 11.68 0.04 1.15
C MET A 131 11.55 -0.03 -0.36
N VAL A 132 10.34 -0.33 -0.84
CA VAL A 132 9.92 0.00 -2.20
C VAL A 132 8.77 1.00 -2.13
N SER A 133 8.95 2.16 -2.73
CA SER A 133 7.95 3.23 -2.78
C SER A 133 6.76 2.81 -3.64
N GLY A 134 5.57 3.31 -3.27
CA GLY A 134 4.33 2.95 -3.93
C GLY A 134 4.05 3.71 -5.22
N HIS A 135 2.79 3.76 -5.57
CA HIS A 135 2.24 4.46 -6.72
C HIS A 135 2.78 5.89 -6.85
N LEU A 136 2.89 6.38 -8.08
CA LEU A 136 3.51 7.66 -8.50
C LEU A 136 5.04 7.69 -8.42
N SER A 137 5.69 6.60 -8.09
CA SER A 137 7.13 6.47 -8.28
C SER A 137 7.47 6.24 -9.76
N PRO A 138 8.62 6.73 -10.26
CA PRO A 138 8.92 6.70 -11.68
C PRO A 138 9.18 5.29 -12.24
N ASP A 139 9.94 4.48 -11.52
CA ASP A 139 10.31 3.10 -11.87
C ASP A 139 10.79 2.35 -10.62
N VAL A 140 10.88 1.01 -10.71
CA VAL A 140 11.31 0.13 -9.61
C VAL A 140 12.76 0.41 -9.21
N ASP A 141 13.63 0.71 -10.18
CA ASP A 141 15.05 0.97 -9.93
C ASP A 141 15.27 2.15 -8.99
N LYS A 142 14.52 3.24 -9.20
CA LYS A 142 14.61 4.45 -8.34
C LYS A 142 13.77 4.34 -7.08
N ALA A 143 12.73 3.51 -7.10
CA ALA A 143 11.76 3.38 -6.01
C ALA A 143 12.19 2.40 -4.92
N SER A 144 13.30 1.66 -5.10
CA SER A 144 13.67 0.56 -4.22
C SER A 144 15.01 0.78 -3.49
N HIS A 145 15.08 0.30 -2.24
CA HIS A 145 16.25 0.28 -1.39
C HIS A 145 16.14 -0.91 -0.41
N PRO A 146 17.23 -1.65 -0.12
CA PRO A 146 18.59 -1.58 -0.68
C PRO A 146 18.72 -2.20 -2.08
N ASP A 147 19.96 -2.29 -2.59
CA ASP A 147 20.26 -2.82 -3.91
C ASP A 147 19.76 -4.27 -4.11
N GLU A 148 19.86 -5.11 -3.10
CA GLU A 148 19.36 -6.50 -3.12
C GLU A 148 17.85 -6.58 -3.34
N LEU A 149 17.07 -5.69 -2.68
CA LEU A 149 15.63 -5.59 -2.91
C LEU A 149 15.36 -5.14 -4.35
N ARG A 150 16.08 -4.14 -4.83
CA ARG A 150 15.94 -3.62 -6.19
C ARG A 150 16.22 -4.67 -7.24
N GLU A 151 17.31 -5.42 -7.10
CA GLU A 151 17.71 -6.51 -8.01
C GLU A 151 16.61 -7.57 -8.07
N TYR A 152 16.14 -8.05 -6.93
CA TYR A 152 15.05 -9.02 -6.86
C TYR A 152 13.76 -8.51 -7.53
N LEU A 153 13.33 -7.29 -7.23
CA LEU A 153 12.11 -6.72 -7.81
C LEU A 153 12.22 -6.50 -9.33
N THR A 154 13.42 -6.20 -9.82
CA THR A 154 13.68 -6.07 -11.26
C THR A 154 13.65 -7.42 -11.96
N GLU A 155 14.24 -8.45 -11.36
CA GLU A 155 14.28 -9.81 -11.92
C GLU A 155 12.92 -10.51 -11.91
N SER A 156 12.04 -10.15 -10.95
CA SER A 156 10.68 -10.69 -10.81
C SER A 156 9.61 -9.91 -11.60
N ASP A 157 10.00 -9.01 -12.51
CA ASP A 157 9.05 -8.15 -13.25
C ASP A 157 8.05 -7.41 -12.37
N TYR A 158 8.45 -7.06 -11.13
CA TYR A 158 7.61 -6.35 -10.19
C TYR A 158 7.18 -4.99 -10.75
N ARG A 159 5.87 -4.73 -10.70
CA ARG A 159 5.30 -3.45 -11.16
C ARG A 159 4.78 -2.62 -9.98
N LEU A 160 5.11 -1.34 -9.97
CA LEU A 160 4.64 -0.40 -8.95
C LEU A 160 3.13 -0.15 -9.06
N SER A 161 2.57 -0.23 -10.26
CA SER A 161 1.15 -0.05 -10.54
C SER A 161 0.78 -0.64 -11.92
N VAL A 162 -0.52 -0.84 -12.13
CA VAL A 162 -1.09 -1.23 -13.43
C VAL A 162 -1.10 -0.03 -14.38
N ASN A 163 -0.95 -0.28 -15.67
CA ASN A 163 -1.05 0.77 -16.69
C ASN A 163 -2.49 1.26 -16.86
N ALA A 164 -2.79 2.43 -16.31
CA ALA A 164 -4.12 3.03 -16.36
C ALA A 164 -4.65 3.25 -17.80
N LYS A 165 -3.78 3.38 -18.82
CA LYS A 165 -4.22 3.55 -20.20
C LYS A 165 -5.00 2.34 -20.72
N LEU A 166 -4.66 1.14 -20.26
CA LEU A 166 -5.40 -0.08 -20.61
C LEU A 166 -6.82 -0.06 -20.03
N GLY A 167 -6.99 0.49 -18.82
CA GLY A 167 -8.30 0.64 -18.18
C GLY A 167 -9.26 1.60 -18.91
N HIS A 168 -8.76 2.49 -19.76
CA HIS A 168 -9.58 3.40 -20.58
C HIS A 168 -10.01 2.81 -21.93
N GLN A 169 -9.52 1.63 -22.30
CA GLN A 169 -9.94 0.96 -23.53
C GLN A 169 -11.36 0.39 -23.39
N GLU A 170 -12.03 0.15 -24.51
CA GLU A 170 -13.35 -0.47 -24.54
C GLU A 170 -13.27 -1.93 -24.06
N ASP A 171 -12.30 -2.68 -24.57
CA ASP A 171 -11.96 -4.02 -24.10
C ASP A 171 -11.00 -3.95 -22.91
N LYS A 172 -11.41 -4.45 -21.76
CA LYS A 172 -10.67 -4.45 -20.49
C LYS A 172 -9.81 -5.69 -20.28
N THR A 173 -9.82 -6.65 -21.20
CA THR A 173 -9.13 -7.95 -21.01
C THR A 173 -7.65 -7.77 -20.68
N GLU A 174 -6.92 -6.99 -21.47
CA GLU A 174 -5.49 -6.73 -21.24
C GLU A 174 -5.24 -5.99 -19.91
N PHE A 175 -6.16 -5.10 -19.51
CA PHE A 175 -6.09 -4.41 -18.22
C PHE A 175 -6.22 -5.40 -17.05
N ILE A 176 -7.19 -6.30 -17.12
CA ILE A 176 -7.46 -7.31 -16.09
C ILE A 176 -6.28 -8.29 -15.98
N GLU A 177 -5.76 -8.78 -17.13
CA GLU A 177 -4.57 -9.64 -17.15
C GLU A 177 -3.38 -8.95 -16.47
N GLN A 178 -3.06 -7.72 -16.87
CA GLN A 178 -1.94 -6.99 -16.25
C GLN A 178 -2.17 -6.72 -14.77
N ALA A 179 -3.42 -6.49 -14.34
CA ALA A 179 -3.74 -6.33 -12.94
C ALA A 179 -3.47 -7.61 -12.14
N ARG A 180 -3.85 -8.79 -12.67
CA ARG A 180 -3.57 -10.09 -12.05
C ARG A 180 -2.07 -10.34 -11.95
N GLU A 181 -1.32 -10.19 -13.04
CA GLU A 181 0.15 -10.32 -13.02
C GLU A 181 0.81 -9.37 -11.99
N THR A 182 0.32 -8.14 -11.89
CA THR A 182 0.84 -7.15 -10.93
C THR A 182 0.53 -7.56 -9.49
N LEU A 183 -0.64 -8.12 -9.24
CA LEU A 183 -1.05 -8.64 -7.93
C LEU A 183 -0.20 -9.84 -7.53
N ASP A 184 -0.04 -10.81 -8.43
CA ASP A 184 0.73 -12.03 -8.19
C ASP A 184 2.19 -11.73 -7.88
N ALA A 185 2.85 -10.91 -8.69
CA ALA A 185 4.24 -10.49 -8.45
C ALA A 185 4.38 -9.73 -7.11
N ARG A 186 3.38 -8.95 -6.71
CA ARG A 186 3.37 -8.26 -5.42
C ARG A 186 3.17 -9.22 -4.26
N ALA A 187 2.24 -10.16 -4.37
CA ALA A 187 1.99 -11.19 -3.36
C ALA A 187 3.24 -12.06 -3.17
N GLU A 188 3.91 -12.46 -4.24
CA GLU A 188 5.16 -13.20 -4.18
C GLU A 188 6.26 -12.41 -3.45
N ALA A 189 6.43 -11.14 -3.80
CA ALA A 189 7.40 -10.28 -3.13
C ALA A 189 7.08 -10.09 -1.64
N PHE A 190 5.81 -9.86 -1.29
CA PHE A 190 5.40 -9.72 0.12
C PHE A 190 5.64 -11.00 0.89
N ASN A 191 5.23 -12.16 0.38
CA ASN A 191 5.46 -13.46 1.01
C ASN A 191 6.95 -13.70 1.25
N ARG A 192 7.80 -13.46 0.23
CA ARG A 192 9.24 -13.59 0.37
C ARG A 192 9.79 -12.79 1.56
N TYR A 193 9.40 -11.54 1.71
CA TYR A 193 9.95 -10.67 2.75
C TYR A 193 9.27 -10.84 4.12
N VAL A 194 8.03 -11.27 4.15
CA VAL A 194 7.34 -11.66 5.41
C VAL A 194 7.94 -12.94 6.00
N GLU A 195 8.34 -13.90 5.16
CA GLU A 195 8.96 -15.16 5.60
C GLU A 195 10.39 -14.99 6.14
N MET A 196 11.04 -13.84 5.88
CA MET A 196 12.33 -13.54 6.48
C MET A 196 12.20 -13.26 7.98
N ASP A 197 13.14 -13.75 8.78
CA ASP A 197 13.11 -13.57 10.25
C ASP A 197 13.84 -12.30 10.74
N ASP A 198 14.11 -11.36 9.83
CA ASP A 198 14.96 -10.20 10.07
C ASP A 198 14.19 -8.85 10.01
N TRP A 199 12.91 -8.85 10.35
CA TRP A 199 12.10 -7.63 10.48
C TRP A 199 11.25 -7.66 11.77
N ASP A 200 11.00 -6.47 12.31
CA ASP A 200 10.10 -6.24 13.46
C ASP A 200 8.76 -5.63 13.01
N LEU A 201 8.82 -4.77 11.98
CA LEU A 201 7.65 -4.13 11.37
C LEU A 201 7.63 -4.39 9.85
N PHE A 202 6.57 -5.00 9.37
CA PHE A 202 6.29 -5.13 7.94
C PHE A 202 5.08 -4.26 7.57
N VAL A 203 5.23 -3.38 6.59
CA VAL A 203 4.12 -2.56 6.06
C VAL A 203 4.01 -2.80 4.56
N GLY A 204 2.93 -3.41 4.11
CA GLY A 204 2.71 -3.73 2.69
C GLY A 204 1.36 -3.24 2.18
N VAL A 205 1.32 -2.68 0.97
CA VAL A 205 0.08 -2.19 0.36
C VAL A 205 -0.19 -2.84 -0.99
N PHE A 206 -1.34 -3.50 -1.09
CA PHE A 206 -1.93 -3.94 -2.34
C PHE A 206 -2.75 -2.80 -2.95
N SER A 207 -2.20 -2.11 -3.96
CA SER A 207 -2.86 -0.99 -4.64
C SER A 207 -3.62 -1.41 -5.91
N THR A 208 -3.51 -2.67 -6.31
CA THR A 208 -4.15 -3.19 -7.52
C THR A 208 -5.67 -3.25 -7.42
N PRO A 209 -6.29 -3.60 -6.27
CA PRO A 209 -7.75 -3.55 -6.10
C PRO A 209 -8.35 -2.17 -6.36
N ASP A 210 -7.70 -1.11 -5.92
CA ASP A 210 -8.09 0.27 -6.24
C ASP A 210 -8.12 0.51 -7.77
N ARG A 211 -7.12 0.00 -8.51
CA ARG A 211 -7.11 0.11 -9.98
C ARG A 211 -8.27 -0.62 -10.63
N ILE A 212 -8.60 -1.82 -10.17
CA ILE A 212 -9.77 -2.57 -10.64
C ILE A 212 -11.05 -1.77 -10.38
N ASN A 213 -11.24 -1.27 -9.18
CA ASN A 213 -12.41 -0.48 -8.83
C ASN A 213 -12.55 0.79 -9.69
N HIS A 214 -11.46 1.51 -9.93
CA HIS A 214 -11.49 2.71 -10.76
C HIS A 214 -12.05 2.50 -12.17
N PHE A 215 -11.86 1.33 -12.76
CA PHE A 215 -12.20 1.07 -14.15
C PHE A 215 -13.38 0.09 -14.34
N LEU A 216 -13.70 -0.72 -13.32
CA LEU A 216 -14.68 -1.79 -13.42
C LEU A 216 -15.80 -1.71 -12.36
N TRP A 217 -15.77 -0.73 -11.44
CA TRP A 217 -16.77 -0.62 -10.38
C TRP A 217 -18.19 -0.45 -10.92
N GLY A 218 -18.37 0.28 -12.04
CA GLY A 218 -19.65 0.40 -12.72
C GLY A 218 -20.17 -0.94 -13.23
N ASP A 219 -19.31 -1.80 -13.78
CA ASP A 219 -19.69 -3.15 -14.18
C ASP A 219 -20.16 -3.99 -13.00
N TYR A 220 -19.49 -3.85 -11.84
CA TYR A 220 -19.89 -4.53 -10.61
C TYR A 220 -21.29 -4.10 -10.13
N GLU A 221 -21.56 -2.79 -10.06
CA GLU A 221 -22.84 -2.26 -9.57
C GLU A 221 -24.00 -2.48 -10.55
N ASP A 222 -23.77 -2.22 -11.84
CA ASP A 222 -24.82 -2.21 -12.86
C ASP A 222 -25.02 -3.59 -13.54
N GLY A 223 -24.20 -4.59 -13.18
CA GLY A 223 -24.25 -5.93 -13.81
C GLY A 223 -23.68 -5.93 -15.22
N GLY A 224 -22.63 -5.14 -15.46
CA GLY A 224 -21.92 -5.06 -16.73
C GLY A 224 -21.11 -6.30 -17.08
N PRO A 225 -20.45 -6.30 -18.26
CA PRO A 225 -19.76 -7.48 -18.81
C PRO A 225 -18.59 -7.97 -17.94
N TYR A 226 -17.98 -7.11 -17.14
CA TYR A 226 -16.82 -7.44 -16.30
C TYR A 226 -17.16 -7.60 -14.81
N ARG A 227 -18.46 -7.76 -14.47
CA ARG A 227 -18.90 -7.90 -13.07
C ARG A 227 -18.23 -9.09 -12.36
N GLU A 228 -18.17 -10.24 -13.03
CA GLU A 228 -17.57 -11.44 -12.46
C GLU A 228 -16.08 -11.27 -12.26
N ASP A 229 -15.39 -10.62 -13.22
CA ASP A 229 -13.96 -10.33 -13.12
C ASP A 229 -13.61 -9.49 -11.88
N VAL A 230 -14.47 -8.53 -11.49
CA VAL A 230 -14.25 -7.73 -10.28
C VAL A 230 -14.28 -8.60 -9.04
N LEU A 231 -15.21 -9.53 -8.92
CA LEU A 231 -15.30 -10.43 -7.76
C LEU A 231 -14.21 -11.50 -7.77
N GLU A 232 -13.87 -12.05 -8.93
CA GLU A 232 -12.79 -13.03 -9.07
C GLU A 232 -11.39 -12.44 -8.78
N PHE A 233 -11.25 -11.13 -8.92
CA PHE A 233 -9.99 -10.44 -8.64
C PHE A 233 -9.66 -10.43 -7.15
N TYR A 234 -10.65 -10.43 -6.28
CA TYR A 234 -10.50 -10.47 -4.83
C TYR A 234 -10.42 -11.89 -4.28
#